data_30ed38a45691f00ae1c1c5e7568e4c89
#
_entry.id   30ed38a45691f00ae1c1c5e7568e4c89
#
_cell.length_a   1.000
_cell.length_b   1.000
_cell.length_c   1.000
_cell.angle_alpha   90.00
_cell.angle_beta   90.00
_cell.angle_gamma   90.00
#
_symmetry.space_group_name_H-M   'P 1'
#
loop_
_entity.id
_entity.type
_entity.pdbx_description
1 polymer ?
#
loop_
_entity_poly.entity_id
_entity_poly.type
_entity_poly.pdbx_seq_one_letter_code
_entity_poly.pdbx_strand_id
1 'polypeptide(L)'
;MLLDTASLYFRAFFGVPDSIQAPDGTPVNAVRGLLDFIARLAGEYRPSHLVCCWDNDWRPQWRVDLLPSYKQHRVVTEVAAGADIEEVPDPLGQQIPIIVAVLEALGIAVVGADEAEADDVIGTLATGAGMPVDIVTGDRDLFQLIDDEQHVRVLYTARGVGKHEQITDGVLLTKYGVHGHQYADFATMRGDASDGLPGVPGIGEKTAASLLAAHRDLAGIRAAAADAQQPMAAGLRNKLNAAADYLDVAPQVVAVRRDLDLGIGAADLVIPGGDDDHRLPRAPQSLTELVQRWGIGGSVERVLAALTR
;
A
#
# COMPACT_ATOMS: atom_id res chain seq x y z
N MET A 1 8.06 3.61 -9.74
CA MET A 1 7.77 2.49 -8.83
C MET A 1 7.42 3.06 -7.47
N LEU A 2 6.26 2.72 -6.94
CA LEU A 2 5.75 3.15 -5.64
C LEU A 2 5.74 1.93 -4.71
N LEU A 3 6.42 2.03 -3.58
CA LEU A 3 6.53 0.95 -2.60
C LEU A 3 5.61 1.24 -1.42
N ASP A 4 4.70 0.34 -1.14
CA ASP A 4 4.02 0.24 0.15
C ASP A 4 5.06 -0.26 1.16
N THR A 5 5.71 0.67 1.84
CA THR A 5 6.93 0.38 2.60
C THR A 5 6.63 -0.43 3.86
N ALA A 6 5.50 -0.16 4.50
CA ALA A 6 5.07 -0.92 5.68
C ALA A 6 4.84 -2.38 5.33
N SER A 7 4.07 -2.67 4.28
CA SER A 7 3.84 -4.03 3.81
C SER A 7 5.15 -4.78 3.51
N LEU A 8 6.16 -4.07 2.97
CA LEU A 8 7.45 -4.68 2.64
C LEU A 8 8.32 -4.92 3.87
N TYR A 9 8.46 -3.96 4.80
CA TYR A 9 9.29 -4.19 5.97
C TYR A 9 8.67 -5.17 6.98
N PHE A 10 7.35 -5.20 7.13
CA PHE A 10 6.67 -6.27 7.89
C PHE A 10 6.96 -7.64 7.27
N ARG A 11 6.84 -7.75 5.95
CA ARG A 11 7.18 -8.97 5.23
C ARG A 11 8.63 -9.38 5.40
N ALA A 12 9.56 -8.43 5.37
CA ALA A 12 10.98 -8.68 5.62
C ALA A 12 11.20 -9.17 7.05
N PHE A 13 10.56 -8.53 8.03
CA PHE A 13 10.68 -8.90 9.45
C PHE A 13 10.25 -10.34 9.72
N PHE A 14 9.09 -10.76 9.17
CA PHE A 14 8.60 -12.12 9.38
C PHE A 14 9.21 -13.16 8.43
N GLY A 15 9.77 -12.74 7.31
CA GLY A 15 10.29 -13.63 6.27
C GLY A 15 11.81 -13.84 6.30
N VAL A 16 12.55 -12.95 6.94
CA VAL A 16 14.02 -13.01 7.07
C VAL A 16 14.36 -13.45 8.50
N PRO A 17 15.31 -14.39 8.69
CA PRO A 17 15.65 -14.88 10.02
C PRO A 17 16.02 -13.76 11.01
N ASP A 18 15.48 -13.83 12.22
CA ASP A 18 15.73 -12.89 13.33
C ASP A 18 17.16 -12.99 13.90
N SER A 19 17.87 -14.07 13.58
CA SER A 19 19.30 -14.23 13.87
C SER A 19 20.20 -13.26 13.13
N ILE A 20 19.66 -12.50 12.16
CA ILE A 20 20.38 -11.44 11.45
C ILE A 20 20.41 -10.20 12.35
N GLN A 21 21.57 -9.95 12.93
CA GLN A 21 21.79 -8.88 13.90
C GLN A 21 22.95 -7.97 13.48
N ALA A 22 22.89 -6.73 13.95
CA ALA A 22 23.99 -5.78 13.91
C ALA A 22 25.16 -6.21 14.85
N PRO A 23 26.33 -5.59 14.77
CA PRO A 23 27.46 -5.87 15.66
C PRO A 23 27.16 -5.72 17.15
N ASP A 24 26.21 -4.88 17.52
CA ASP A 24 25.76 -4.65 18.90
C ASP A 24 24.62 -5.58 19.36
N GLY A 25 24.19 -6.50 18.49
CA GLY A 25 23.09 -7.43 18.77
C GLY A 25 21.71 -6.92 18.41
N THR A 26 21.56 -5.69 17.91
CA THR A 26 20.26 -5.14 17.45
C THR A 26 19.76 -5.93 16.24
N PRO A 27 18.50 -6.41 16.22
CA PRO A 27 17.92 -7.03 15.04
C PRO A 27 17.93 -6.10 13.84
N VAL A 28 18.32 -6.58 12.66
CA VAL A 28 18.34 -5.81 11.40
C VAL A 28 17.77 -6.60 10.21
N ASN A 29 17.02 -7.66 10.50
CA ASN A 29 16.42 -8.52 9.48
C ASN A 29 15.41 -7.77 8.60
N ALA A 30 14.59 -6.88 9.17
CA ALA A 30 13.65 -6.05 8.41
C ALA A 30 14.40 -5.03 7.53
N VAL A 31 15.43 -4.36 8.07
CA VAL A 31 16.28 -3.41 7.32
C VAL A 31 16.91 -4.10 6.12
N ARG A 32 17.61 -5.22 6.36
CA ARG A 32 18.30 -5.96 5.28
C ARG A 32 17.32 -6.51 4.26
N GLY A 33 16.21 -7.08 4.73
CA GLY A 33 15.20 -7.66 3.86
C GLY A 33 14.52 -6.62 2.96
N LEU A 34 14.18 -5.45 3.51
CA LEU A 34 13.64 -4.35 2.71
C LEU A 34 14.63 -3.87 1.64
N LEU A 35 15.88 -3.65 2.01
CA LEU A 35 16.92 -3.25 1.05
C LEU A 35 17.11 -4.30 -0.05
N ASP A 36 17.10 -5.59 0.29
CA ASP A 36 17.22 -6.67 -0.69
C ASP A 36 15.97 -6.76 -1.61
N PHE A 37 14.79 -6.44 -1.09
CA PHE A 37 13.58 -6.33 -1.91
C PHE A 37 13.66 -5.16 -2.89
N ILE A 38 14.11 -3.99 -2.42
CA ILE A 38 14.35 -2.82 -3.28
C ILE A 38 15.36 -3.15 -4.36
N ALA A 39 16.52 -3.71 -3.99
CA ALA A 39 17.57 -4.08 -4.94
C ALA A 39 17.06 -5.05 -6.01
N ARG A 40 16.27 -6.05 -5.61
CA ARG A 40 15.68 -7.01 -6.54
C ARG A 40 14.72 -6.36 -7.51
N LEU A 41 13.75 -5.59 -6.99
CA LEU A 41 12.72 -4.95 -7.81
C LEU A 41 13.32 -3.90 -8.75
N ALA A 42 14.22 -3.07 -8.23
CA ALA A 42 14.92 -2.07 -9.05
C ALA A 42 15.77 -2.74 -10.16
N GLY A 43 16.45 -3.84 -9.86
CA GLY A 43 17.23 -4.60 -10.84
C GLY A 43 16.36 -5.27 -11.90
N GLU A 44 15.16 -5.73 -11.55
CA GLU A 44 14.22 -6.41 -12.46
C GLU A 44 13.46 -5.41 -13.35
N TYR A 45 12.91 -4.34 -12.76
CA TYR A 45 12.02 -3.40 -13.44
C TYR A 45 12.68 -2.12 -13.92
N ARG A 46 13.87 -1.77 -13.40
CA ARG A 46 14.66 -0.59 -13.77
C ARG A 46 13.82 0.70 -13.77
N PRO A 47 13.18 1.05 -12.65
CA PRO A 47 12.34 2.22 -12.59
C PRO A 47 13.20 3.50 -12.75
N SER A 48 12.65 4.51 -13.41
CA SER A 48 13.23 5.86 -13.45
C SER A 48 12.95 6.67 -12.17
N HIS A 49 11.86 6.34 -11.48
CA HIS A 49 11.41 6.98 -10.24
C HIS A 49 11.15 5.90 -9.20
N LEU A 50 11.57 6.12 -7.95
CA LEU A 50 11.40 5.19 -6.85
C LEU A 50 10.99 5.95 -5.59
N VAL A 51 9.91 5.52 -4.97
CA VAL A 51 9.35 6.14 -3.78
C VAL A 51 9.01 5.07 -2.75
N CYS A 52 9.48 5.25 -1.53
CA CYS A 52 9.01 4.54 -0.35
C CYS A 52 7.83 5.33 0.24
N CYS A 53 6.60 4.93 -0.07
CA CYS A 53 5.40 5.54 0.51
C CYS A 53 5.26 5.11 1.96
N TRP A 54 4.90 6.07 2.83
CA TRP A 54 5.00 5.92 4.27
C TRP A 54 3.68 6.24 4.98
N ASP A 55 3.36 5.45 6.01
CA ASP A 55 2.25 5.72 6.90
C ASP A 55 2.69 6.76 7.95
N ASN A 56 2.34 8.04 7.76
CA ASN A 56 2.44 9.02 8.84
C ASN A 56 1.32 8.80 9.87
N ASP A 57 0.19 8.30 9.38
CA ASP A 57 -0.93 7.87 10.22
C ASP A 57 -1.54 6.59 9.60
N TRP A 58 -1.30 5.45 10.23
CA TRP A 58 -1.77 4.13 9.78
C TRP A 58 -3.28 3.91 10.01
N ARG A 59 -3.92 4.80 10.81
CA ARG A 59 -5.35 4.76 11.17
C ARG A 59 -5.90 6.18 11.29
N PRO A 60 -6.04 6.92 10.16
CA PRO A 60 -6.44 8.32 10.17
C PRO A 60 -7.78 8.55 10.88
N GLN A 61 -7.84 9.57 11.72
CA GLN A 61 -9.02 9.86 12.54
C GLN A 61 -10.29 10.04 11.71
N TRP A 62 -10.19 10.64 10.54
CA TRP A 62 -11.34 10.83 9.66
C TRP A 62 -11.97 9.49 9.18
N ARG A 63 -11.17 8.42 8.98
CA ARG A 63 -11.69 7.07 8.70
C ARG A 63 -12.38 6.47 9.93
N VAL A 64 -11.81 6.68 11.11
CA VAL A 64 -12.36 6.23 12.39
C VAL A 64 -13.69 6.93 12.69
N ASP A 65 -13.81 8.23 12.41
CA ASP A 65 -15.04 8.99 12.61
C ASP A 65 -16.17 8.49 11.71
N LEU A 66 -15.84 8.05 10.49
CA LEU A 66 -16.80 7.44 9.57
C LEU A 66 -17.15 5.99 9.96
N LEU A 67 -16.15 5.22 10.36
CA LEU A 67 -16.31 3.80 10.69
C LEU A 67 -15.41 3.42 11.89
N PRO A 68 -15.90 3.49 13.12
CA PRO A 68 -15.09 3.24 14.33
C PRO A 68 -14.42 1.86 14.38
N SER A 69 -14.96 0.86 13.67
CA SER A 69 -14.35 -0.47 13.58
C SER A 69 -13.08 -0.52 12.71
N TYR A 70 -12.80 0.54 11.93
CA TYR A 70 -11.67 0.59 11.03
C TYR A 70 -10.35 0.36 11.79
N LYS A 71 -9.66 -0.73 11.48
CA LYS A 71 -8.39 -1.20 12.08
C LYS A 71 -8.36 -1.21 13.62
N GLN A 72 -9.53 -1.16 14.31
CA GLN A 72 -9.64 -1.08 15.78
C GLN A 72 -8.89 -2.21 16.48
N HIS A 73 -8.90 -3.41 15.91
CA HIS A 73 -8.24 -4.58 16.49
C HIS A 73 -6.71 -4.52 16.49
N ARG A 74 -6.09 -3.55 15.78
CA ARG A 74 -4.64 -3.30 15.75
C ARG A 74 -4.22 -2.24 16.77
N VAL A 75 -5.15 -1.57 17.42
CA VAL A 75 -4.87 -0.48 18.37
C VAL A 75 -4.42 -1.06 19.71
N VAL A 76 -3.22 -0.69 20.15
CA VAL A 76 -2.72 -0.98 21.51
C VAL A 76 -3.09 0.15 22.46
N THR A 77 -2.96 1.41 22.01
CA THR A 77 -3.28 2.60 22.79
C THR A 77 -3.92 3.65 21.90
N GLU A 78 -5.11 4.09 22.28
CA GLU A 78 -5.78 5.23 21.64
C GLU A 78 -5.13 6.54 22.11
N VAL A 79 -4.85 7.45 21.16
CA VAL A 79 -4.21 8.74 21.42
C VAL A 79 -5.21 9.86 21.13
N ALA A 80 -5.52 10.67 22.16
CA ALA A 80 -6.53 11.73 22.07
C ALA A 80 -6.22 12.84 21.05
N ALA A 81 -4.94 13.01 20.68
CA ALA A 81 -4.51 13.97 19.65
C ALA A 81 -3.26 13.39 18.96
N GLY A 82 -3.42 12.90 17.73
CA GLY A 82 -2.37 12.25 16.95
C GLY A 82 -2.74 10.83 16.56
N ALA A 83 -1.83 10.15 15.85
CA ALA A 83 -2.04 8.76 15.41
C ALA A 83 -2.12 7.79 16.61
N ASP A 84 -3.06 6.86 16.55
CA ASP A 84 -3.15 5.75 17.49
C ASP A 84 -1.88 4.87 17.46
N ILE A 85 -1.54 4.23 18.58
CA ILE A 85 -0.39 3.33 18.65
C ILE A 85 -0.81 1.95 18.13
N GLU A 86 -0.20 1.54 17.00
CA GLU A 86 -0.38 0.23 16.39
C GLU A 86 0.38 -0.86 17.15
N GLU A 87 -0.15 -2.08 17.12
CA GLU A 87 0.55 -3.27 17.59
C GLU A 87 1.70 -3.62 16.63
N VAL A 88 2.91 -3.17 16.97
CA VAL A 88 4.14 -3.47 16.25
C VAL A 88 5.08 -4.27 17.16
N PRO A 89 5.64 -5.40 16.71
CA PRO A 89 6.63 -6.13 17.51
C PRO A 89 7.79 -5.23 17.92
N ASP A 90 8.16 -5.20 19.21
CA ASP A 90 9.26 -4.35 19.73
C ASP A 90 10.56 -4.43 18.90
N PRO A 91 11.01 -5.63 18.45
CA PRO A 91 12.21 -5.71 17.61
C PRO A 91 12.05 -5.09 16.23
N LEU A 92 10.83 -4.99 15.69
CA LEU A 92 10.56 -4.27 14.44
C LEU A 92 10.50 -2.76 14.67
N GLY A 93 9.85 -2.33 15.75
CA GLY A 93 9.79 -0.91 16.12
C GLY A 93 11.18 -0.26 16.21
N GLN A 94 12.18 -1.00 16.71
CA GLN A 94 13.58 -0.55 16.74
C GLN A 94 14.21 -0.41 15.36
N GLN A 95 13.75 -1.17 14.36
CA GLN A 95 14.31 -1.16 13.01
C GLN A 95 13.71 -0.05 12.11
N ILE A 96 12.51 0.41 12.39
CA ILE A 96 11.82 1.44 11.58
C ILE A 96 12.66 2.73 11.44
N PRO A 97 13.21 3.34 12.51
CA PRO A 97 14.07 4.51 12.39
C PRO A 97 15.37 4.22 11.61
N ILE A 98 15.90 2.99 11.69
CA ILE A 98 17.08 2.60 10.92
C ILE A 98 16.76 2.54 9.43
N ILE A 99 15.59 1.98 9.07
CA ILE A 99 15.10 1.94 7.69
C ILE A 99 15.05 3.34 7.11
N VAL A 100 14.38 4.29 7.79
CA VAL A 100 14.25 5.67 7.33
C VAL A 100 15.63 6.30 7.10
N ALA A 101 16.51 6.24 8.11
CA ALA A 101 17.84 6.83 8.03
C ALA A 101 18.68 6.26 6.85
N VAL A 102 18.56 4.96 6.58
CA VAL A 102 19.30 4.31 5.48
C VAL A 102 18.72 4.71 4.12
N LEU A 103 17.39 4.76 3.98
CA LEU A 103 16.74 5.19 2.74
C LEU A 103 17.10 6.65 2.40
N GLU A 104 17.04 7.55 3.38
CA GLU A 104 17.44 8.96 3.24
C GLU A 104 18.92 9.10 2.84
N ALA A 105 19.81 8.36 3.51
CA ALA A 105 21.24 8.39 3.20
C ALA A 105 21.57 7.83 1.81
N LEU A 106 20.79 6.85 1.34
CA LEU A 106 20.81 6.35 -0.04
C LEU A 106 20.30 7.39 -1.04
N GLY A 107 19.41 8.31 -0.62
CA GLY A 107 18.72 9.24 -1.50
C GLY A 107 17.47 8.68 -2.15
N ILE A 108 16.89 7.64 -1.55
CA ILE A 108 15.59 7.10 -1.95
C ILE A 108 14.52 7.96 -1.26
N ALA A 109 13.58 8.48 -2.04
CA ALA A 109 12.49 9.31 -1.52
C ALA A 109 11.61 8.51 -0.54
N VAL A 110 11.41 9.04 0.66
CA VAL A 110 10.44 8.56 1.65
C VAL A 110 9.35 9.62 1.76
N VAL A 111 8.12 9.27 1.41
CA VAL A 111 7.01 10.21 1.28
C VAL A 111 5.83 9.72 2.09
N GLY A 112 5.41 10.53 3.05
CA GLY A 112 4.19 10.38 3.84
C GLY A 112 3.43 11.70 3.89
N ALA A 113 2.21 11.67 4.35
CA ALA A 113 1.39 12.86 4.57
C ALA A 113 0.63 12.75 5.89
N ASP A 114 0.37 13.90 6.52
CA ASP A 114 -0.41 13.93 7.76
C ASP A 114 -1.84 13.45 7.52
N GLU A 115 -2.40 12.76 8.51
CA GLU A 115 -3.74 12.17 8.44
C GLU A 115 -3.96 11.27 7.20
N ALA A 116 -2.89 10.60 6.72
CA ALA A 116 -2.93 9.75 5.54
C ALA A 116 -2.07 8.48 5.73
N GLU A 117 -2.55 7.42 5.14
CA GLU A 117 -1.84 6.15 5.03
C GLU A 117 -0.91 6.14 3.80
N ALA A 118 0.04 5.21 3.77
CA ALA A 118 0.87 4.97 2.59
C ALA A 118 0.02 4.73 1.33
N ASP A 119 -1.13 4.07 1.47
CA ASP A 119 -2.07 3.80 0.39
C ASP A 119 -2.62 5.09 -0.25
N ASP A 120 -2.90 6.11 0.55
CA ASP A 120 -3.36 7.42 0.09
C ASP A 120 -2.25 8.16 -0.66
N VAL A 121 -1.00 8.04 -0.18
CA VAL A 121 0.18 8.58 -0.87
C VAL A 121 0.38 7.88 -2.22
N ILE A 122 0.28 6.55 -2.24
CA ILE A 122 0.36 5.75 -3.48
C ILE A 122 -0.77 6.15 -4.44
N GLY A 123 -2.01 6.27 -3.93
CA GLY A 123 -3.17 6.68 -4.72
C GLY A 123 -2.96 8.04 -5.38
N THR A 124 -2.42 9.00 -4.64
CA THR A 124 -2.12 10.34 -5.12
C THR A 124 -1.01 10.33 -6.18
N LEU A 125 0.10 9.65 -5.92
CA LEU A 125 1.24 9.59 -6.84
C LEU A 125 0.95 8.77 -8.11
N ALA A 126 0.10 7.76 -8.03
CA ALA A 126 -0.30 6.95 -9.18
C ALA A 126 -1.30 7.70 -10.08
N THR A 127 -2.17 8.53 -9.48
CA THR A 127 -3.21 9.25 -10.21
C THR A 127 -2.58 10.40 -11.01
N GLY A 128 -2.75 10.36 -12.33
CA GLY A 128 -2.23 11.42 -13.21
C GLY A 128 -0.70 11.46 -13.30
N ALA A 129 0.00 10.37 -13.00
CA ALA A 129 1.46 10.30 -13.06
C ALA A 129 2.05 10.64 -14.44
N GLY A 130 1.28 10.47 -15.53
CA GLY A 130 1.73 10.73 -16.90
C GLY A 130 2.80 9.76 -17.40
N MET A 131 3.07 8.69 -16.65
CA MET A 131 4.05 7.63 -16.96
C MET A 131 3.56 6.29 -16.42
N PRO A 132 4.09 5.15 -16.90
CA PRO A 132 3.77 3.84 -16.33
C PRO A 132 4.12 3.74 -14.84
N VAL A 133 3.21 3.16 -14.04
CA VAL A 133 3.36 3.03 -12.58
C VAL A 133 3.30 1.56 -12.18
N ASP A 134 4.35 1.12 -11.48
CA ASP A 134 4.38 -0.14 -10.76
C ASP A 134 4.14 0.14 -9.26
N ILE A 135 3.04 -0.35 -8.71
CA ILE A 135 2.72 -0.30 -7.28
C ILE A 135 3.14 -1.63 -6.66
N VAL A 136 4.02 -1.60 -5.66
CA VAL A 136 4.51 -2.80 -4.98
C VAL A 136 3.87 -2.90 -3.62
N THR A 137 2.99 -3.86 -3.43
CA THR A 137 2.27 -4.06 -2.17
C THR A 137 1.91 -5.54 -1.91
N GLY A 138 1.67 -5.88 -0.67
CA GLY A 138 1.02 -7.12 -0.24
C GLY A 138 -0.48 -6.98 0.00
N ASP A 139 -1.02 -5.78 -0.14
CA ASP A 139 -2.43 -5.45 0.08
C ASP A 139 -3.23 -5.47 -1.23
N ARG A 140 -4.45 -5.96 -1.15
CA ARG A 140 -5.38 -5.99 -2.29
C ARG A 140 -6.15 -4.70 -2.45
N ASP A 141 -6.21 -3.86 -1.44
CA ASP A 141 -7.00 -2.63 -1.51
C ASP A 141 -6.43 -1.67 -2.55
N LEU A 142 -5.11 -1.72 -2.80
CA LEU A 142 -4.46 -0.99 -3.88
C LEU A 142 -4.82 -1.49 -5.29
N PHE A 143 -5.55 -2.60 -5.43
CA PHE A 143 -6.07 -3.03 -6.74
C PHE A 143 -7.08 -2.03 -7.33
N GLN A 144 -7.68 -1.18 -6.51
CA GLN A 144 -8.54 -0.08 -6.95
C GLN A 144 -7.81 0.99 -7.80
N LEU A 145 -6.47 0.97 -7.81
CA LEU A 145 -5.63 1.89 -8.59
C LEU A 145 -5.24 1.33 -9.95
N ILE A 146 -5.50 0.05 -10.20
CA ILE A 146 -5.13 -0.60 -11.47
C ILE A 146 -5.93 0.03 -12.62
N ASP A 147 -5.17 0.46 -13.63
CA ASP A 147 -5.71 1.07 -14.84
C ASP A 147 -4.77 0.75 -16.02
N ASP A 148 -5.19 -0.17 -16.88
CA ASP A 148 -4.38 -0.59 -18.03
C ASP A 148 -4.22 0.53 -19.08
N GLU A 149 -5.18 1.47 -19.16
CA GLU A 149 -5.11 2.62 -20.08
C GLU A 149 -4.07 3.65 -19.63
N GLN A 150 -3.94 3.84 -18.31
CA GLN A 150 -2.93 4.71 -17.71
C GLN A 150 -1.62 3.96 -17.40
N HIS A 151 -1.51 2.68 -17.75
CA HIS A 151 -0.37 1.81 -17.46
C HIS A 151 -0.04 1.71 -15.96
N VAL A 152 -1.06 1.69 -15.09
CA VAL A 152 -0.91 1.46 -13.66
C VAL A 152 -1.20 0.00 -13.35
N ARG A 153 -0.24 -0.70 -12.77
CA ARG A 153 -0.38 -2.10 -12.33
C ARG A 153 0.15 -2.31 -10.93
N VAL A 154 -0.28 -3.40 -10.30
CA VAL A 154 0.22 -3.82 -8.99
C VAL A 154 1.17 -5.01 -9.13
N LEU A 155 2.33 -4.91 -8.51
CA LEU A 155 3.25 -6.02 -8.24
C LEU A 155 2.89 -6.59 -6.87
N TYR A 156 2.02 -7.61 -6.89
CA TYR A 156 1.40 -8.15 -5.68
C TYR A 156 2.32 -9.16 -4.98
N THR A 157 2.78 -8.80 -3.80
CA THR A 157 3.81 -9.52 -3.06
C THR A 157 3.29 -10.51 -2.02
N ALA A 158 2.00 -10.84 -1.99
CA ALA A 158 1.41 -11.73 -0.96
C ALA A 158 2.15 -13.06 -0.77
N ARG A 159 2.73 -13.61 -1.86
CA ARG A 159 3.53 -14.84 -1.83
C ARG A 159 5.03 -14.59 -1.65
N GLY A 160 5.43 -13.37 -1.34
CA GLY A 160 6.82 -12.93 -1.25
C GLY A 160 7.28 -12.16 -2.47
N VAL A 161 8.22 -11.22 -2.26
CA VAL A 161 8.75 -10.34 -3.33
C VAL A 161 9.37 -11.13 -4.47
N GLY A 162 10.00 -12.26 -4.18
CA GLY A 162 10.58 -13.15 -5.19
C GLY A 162 9.55 -13.96 -6.01
N LYS A 163 8.27 -13.91 -5.64
CA LYS A 163 7.16 -14.63 -6.29
C LYS A 163 5.95 -13.72 -6.48
N HIS A 164 6.21 -12.41 -6.60
CA HIS A 164 5.14 -11.44 -6.82
C HIS A 164 4.41 -11.72 -8.13
N GLU A 165 3.14 -11.34 -8.16
CA GLU A 165 2.29 -11.45 -9.33
C GLU A 165 2.07 -10.06 -9.92
N GLN A 166 2.14 -9.93 -11.24
CA GLN A 166 1.74 -8.69 -11.91
C GLN A 166 0.22 -8.71 -12.08
N ILE A 167 -0.45 -7.80 -11.41
CA ILE A 167 -1.90 -7.67 -11.45
C ILE A 167 -2.25 -6.47 -12.33
N THR A 168 -2.89 -6.76 -13.46
CA THR A 168 -3.46 -5.81 -14.42
C THR A 168 -4.98 -5.88 -14.36
N ASP A 169 -5.68 -4.99 -15.04
CA ASP A 169 -7.14 -4.99 -15.10
C ASP A 169 -7.67 -6.31 -15.70
N GLY A 170 -7.02 -6.81 -16.74
CA GLY A 170 -7.36 -8.13 -17.33
C GLY A 170 -7.17 -9.29 -16.34
N VAL A 171 -6.18 -9.24 -15.46
CA VAL A 171 -5.97 -10.24 -14.41
C VAL A 171 -7.03 -10.13 -13.32
N LEU A 172 -7.42 -8.91 -12.92
CA LEU A 172 -8.52 -8.68 -11.97
C LEU A 172 -9.83 -9.24 -12.48
N LEU A 173 -10.18 -8.93 -13.71
CA LEU A 173 -11.41 -9.42 -14.35
C LEU A 173 -11.42 -10.96 -14.37
N THR A 174 -10.30 -11.59 -14.67
CA THR A 174 -10.20 -13.05 -14.70
C THR A 174 -10.31 -13.69 -13.32
N LYS A 175 -9.66 -13.11 -12.31
CA LYS A 175 -9.57 -13.68 -10.95
C LYS A 175 -10.79 -13.36 -10.09
N TYR A 176 -11.29 -12.13 -10.16
CA TYR A 176 -12.30 -11.60 -9.24
C TYR A 176 -13.61 -11.20 -9.94
N GLY A 177 -13.62 -11.14 -11.28
CA GLY A 177 -14.80 -10.76 -12.06
C GLY A 177 -15.12 -9.26 -11.99
N VAL A 178 -14.15 -8.42 -11.65
CA VAL A 178 -14.29 -6.97 -11.53
C VAL A 178 -13.10 -6.25 -12.15
N HIS A 179 -13.30 -5.01 -12.56
CA HIS A 179 -12.26 -4.10 -13.02
C HIS A 179 -11.62 -3.33 -11.86
N GLY A 180 -10.43 -2.75 -12.07
CA GLY A 180 -9.74 -1.94 -11.05
C GLY A 180 -10.63 -0.82 -10.51
N HIS A 181 -11.28 -0.05 -11.38
CA HIS A 181 -12.19 1.03 -10.98
C HIS A 181 -13.43 0.57 -10.18
N GLN A 182 -13.75 -0.73 -10.20
CA GLN A 182 -14.84 -1.33 -9.41
C GLN A 182 -14.35 -1.93 -8.09
N TYR A 183 -13.02 -1.99 -7.88
CA TYR A 183 -12.47 -2.78 -6.77
C TYR A 183 -12.82 -2.21 -5.39
N ALA A 184 -12.87 -0.88 -5.26
CA ALA A 184 -13.31 -0.25 -4.00
C ALA A 184 -14.76 -0.61 -3.65
N ASP A 185 -15.68 -0.57 -4.62
CA ASP A 185 -17.08 -0.98 -4.44
C ASP A 185 -17.20 -2.49 -4.12
N PHE A 186 -16.37 -3.30 -4.78
CA PHE A 186 -16.28 -4.72 -4.54
C PHE A 186 -15.82 -5.03 -3.10
N ALA A 187 -14.74 -4.38 -2.64
CA ALA A 187 -14.21 -4.50 -1.29
C ALA A 187 -15.22 -4.00 -0.24
N THR A 188 -15.87 -2.87 -0.49
CA THR A 188 -16.94 -2.33 0.36
C THR A 188 -18.05 -3.36 0.59
N MET A 189 -18.55 -3.98 -0.46
CA MET A 189 -19.65 -4.96 -0.32
C MET A 189 -19.21 -6.27 0.31
N ARG A 190 -18.01 -6.76 -0.06
CA ARG A 190 -17.45 -8.01 0.47
C ARG A 190 -17.07 -7.87 1.93
N GLY A 191 -16.60 -6.69 2.33
CA GLY A 191 -15.94 -6.43 3.58
C GLY A 191 -14.47 -6.86 3.58
N ASP A 192 -13.73 -6.41 4.57
CA ASP A 192 -12.37 -6.82 4.86
C ASP A 192 -12.15 -6.92 6.38
N ALA A 193 -11.96 -8.13 6.87
CA ALA A 193 -11.75 -8.37 8.30
C ALA A 193 -10.41 -7.81 8.79
N SER A 194 -9.41 -7.73 7.91
CA SER A 194 -8.09 -7.18 8.24
C SER A 194 -8.14 -5.68 8.50
N ASP A 195 -9.13 -5.00 7.92
CA ASP A 195 -9.36 -3.57 8.13
C ASP A 195 -10.60 -3.26 9.00
N GLY A 196 -11.22 -4.29 9.57
CA GLY A 196 -12.39 -4.10 10.41
C GLY A 196 -13.66 -3.70 9.64
N LEU A 197 -13.68 -3.96 8.33
CA LEU A 197 -14.83 -3.67 7.45
C LEU A 197 -15.79 -4.86 7.43
N PRO A 198 -17.03 -4.73 7.97
CA PRO A 198 -17.96 -5.86 8.06
C PRO A 198 -18.51 -6.32 6.71
N GLY A 199 -18.53 -5.45 5.71
CA GLY A 199 -19.21 -5.70 4.46
C GLY A 199 -20.74 -5.77 4.59
N VAL A 200 -21.41 -6.18 3.51
CA VAL A 200 -22.86 -6.43 3.51
C VAL A 200 -23.10 -7.90 3.91
N PRO A 201 -23.79 -8.18 5.01
CA PRO A 201 -24.00 -9.54 5.49
C PRO A 201 -24.57 -10.47 4.42
N GLY A 202 -23.83 -11.54 4.11
CA GLY A 202 -24.20 -12.53 3.10
C GLY A 202 -24.01 -12.10 1.65
N ILE A 203 -23.22 -11.05 1.41
CA ILE A 203 -22.66 -10.70 0.11
C ILE A 203 -21.16 -10.99 0.15
N GLY A 204 -20.73 -12.07 -0.48
CA GLY A 204 -19.32 -12.41 -0.68
C GLY A 204 -18.86 -12.07 -2.10
N GLU A 205 -17.60 -12.39 -2.42
CA GLU A 205 -16.93 -12.04 -3.67
C GLU A 205 -17.76 -12.31 -4.93
N LYS A 206 -18.31 -13.50 -5.08
CA LYS A 206 -19.11 -13.86 -6.28
C LYS A 206 -20.36 -13.02 -6.44
N THR A 207 -21.04 -12.71 -5.33
CA THR A 207 -22.27 -11.91 -5.37
C THR A 207 -21.94 -10.45 -5.66
N ALA A 208 -20.91 -9.90 -5.03
CA ALA A 208 -20.43 -8.54 -5.27
C ALA A 208 -20.02 -8.34 -6.74
N ALA A 209 -19.21 -9.26 -7.29
CA ALA A 209 -18.81 -9.21 -8.70
C ALA A 209 -20.02 -9.29 -9.65
N SER A 210 -20.98 -10.18 -9.40
CA SER A 210 -22.20 -10.29 -10.22
C SER A 210 -23.05 -9.02 -10.18
N LEU A 211 -23.12 -8.34 -9.02
CA LEU A 211 -23.83 -7.08 -8.88
C LEU A 211 -23.15 -5.96 -9.66
N LEU A 212 -21.83 -5.86 -9.58
CA LEU A 212 -21.05 -4.87 -10.33
C LEU A 212 -21.13 -5.08 -11.83
N ALA A 213 -21.10 -6.34 -12.27
CA ALA A 213 -21.30 -6.67 -13.70
C ALA A 213 -22.70 -6.27 -14.20
N ALA A 214 -23.74 -6.35 -13.36
CA ALA A 214 -25.11 -6.02 -13.73
C ALA A 214 -25.41 -4.52 -13.64
N HIS A 215 -24.84 -3.81 -12.67
CA HIS A 215 -25.23 -2.45 -12.30
C HIS A 215 -24.07 -1.43 -12.39
N ARG A 216 -22.87 -1.87 -12.79
CA ARG A 216 -21.65 -1.08 -13.04
C ARG A 216 -20.91 -0.65 -11.77
N ASP A 217 -21.59 -0.05 -10.81
CA ASP A 217 -21.01 0.52 -9.59
C ASP A 217 -21.97 0.38 -8.39
N LEU A 218 -21.52 0.72 -7.22
CA LEU A 218 -22.32 0.65 -5.98
C LEU A 218 -23.53 1.59 -6.02
N ALA A 219 -23.42 2.74 -6.67
CA ALA A 219 -24.53 3.67 -6.80
C ALA A 219 -25.67 3.05 -7.64
N GLY A 220 -25.33 2.41 -8.77
CA GLY A 220 -26.29 1.66 -9.60
C GLY A 220 -26.91 0.47 -8.85
N ILE A 221 -26.11 -0.26 -8.06
CA ILE A 221 -26.59 -1.36 -7.22
C ILE A 221 -27.61 -0.85 -6.19
N ARG A 222 -27.29 0.23 -5.48
CA ARG A 222 -28.17 0.85 -4.48
C ARG A 222 -29.47 1.39 -5.11
N ALA A 223 -29.37 2.05 -6.26
CA ALA A 223 -30.53 2.51 -6.99
C ALA A 223 -31.47 1.35 -7.39
N ALA A 224 -30.90 0.24 -7.89
CA ALA A 224 -31.67 -0.96 -8.22
C ALA A 224 -32.27 -1.64 -6.98
N ALA A 225 -31.59 -1.58 -5.83
CA ALA A 225 -32.11 -2.09 -4.58
C ALA A 225 -33.29 -1.25 -4.02
N ALA A 226 -33.28 0.06 -4.24
CA ALA A 226 -34.36 0.96 -3.83
C ALA A 226 -35.61 0.86 -4.74
N ASP A 227 -35.44 0.52 -6.02
CA ASP A 227 -36.54 0.43 -6.99
C ASP A 227 -37.08 -1.01 -7.09
N ALA A 228 -38.30 -1.22 -6.59
CA ALA A 228 -38.97 -2.54 -6.62
C ALA A 228 -39.24 -3.04 -8.07
N GLN A 229 -39.20 -2.19 -9.08
CA GLN A 229 -39.41 -2.56 -10.48
C GLN A 229 -38.15 -3.11 -11.15
N GLN A 230 -36.96 -2.86 -10.55
CA GLN A 230 -35.71 -3.39 -11.07
C GLN A 230 -35.56 -4.89 -10.80
N PRO A 231 -35.01 -5.66 -11.75
CA PRO A 231 -34.84 -7.10 -11.60
C PRO A 231 -33.73 -7.40 -10.57
N MET A 232 -34.14 -7.58 -9.31
CA MET A 232 -33.25 -8.00 -8.21
C MET A 232 -33.98 -8.98 -7.31
N ALA A 233 -33.33 -10.08 -6.91
CA ALA A 233 -33.90 -11.05 -5.98
C ALA A 233 -34.24 -10.37 -4.64
N ALA A 234 -35.45 -10.64 -4.11
CA ALA A 234 -35.94 -9.99 -2.91
C ALA A 234 -34.98 -10.14 -1.70
N GLY A 235 -34.39 -11.32 -1.51
CA GLY A 235 -33.41 -11.53 -0.44
C GLY A 235 -32.16 -10.69 -0.59
N LEU A 236 -31.69 -10.42 -1.80
CA LEU A 236 -30.52 -9.59 -2.07
C LEU A 236 -30.84 -8.10 -1.84
N ARG A 237 -32.00 -7.66 -2.34
CA ARG A 237 -32.54 -6.33 -2.08
C ARG A 237 -32.65 -6.02 -0.60
N ASN A 238 -33.19 -6.95 0.18
CA ASN A 238 -33.31 -6.78 1.62
C ASN A 238 -31.97 -6.66 2.32
N LYS A 239 -30.94 -7.43 1.91
CA LYS A 239 -29.58 -7.33 2.45
C LYS A 239 -28.95 -5.98 2.19
N LEU A 240 -29.04 -5.48 0.96
CA LEU A 240 -28.50 -4.18 0.57
C LEU A 240 -29.19 -3.03 1.33
N ASN A 241 -30.51 -3.06 1.41
CA ASN A 241 -31.29 -2.04 2.13
C ASN A 241 -31.04 -2.10 3.65
N ALA A 242 -30.86 -3.29 4.22
CA ALA A 242 -30.54 -3.44 5.65
C ALA A 242 -29.11 -2.95 5.99
N ALA A 243 -28.22 -2.89 5.01
CA ALA A 243 -26.86 -2.38 5.16
C ALA A 243 -26.71 -0.92 4.69
N ALA A 244 -27.82 -0.17 4.54
CA ALA A 244 -27.79 1.18 3.98
C ALA A 244 -26.85 2.11 4.74
N ASP A 245 -26.92 2.14 6.08
CA ASP A 245 -26.08 3.00 6.92
C ASP A 245 -24.59 2.71 6.75
N TYR A 246 -24.23 1.42 6.67
CA TYR A 246 -22.85 1.01 6.36
C TYR A 246 -22.42 1.46 4.95
N LEU A 247 -23.28 1.26 3.96
CA LEU A 247 -23.01 1.63 2.57
C LEU A 247 -22.98 3.14 2.33
N ASP A 248 -23.47 3.95 3.28
CA ASP A 248 -23.36 5.41 3.21
C ASP A 248 -21.95 5.91 3.55
N VAL A 249 -21.21 5.21 4.40
CA VAL A 249 -19.89 5.65 4.92
C VAL A 249 -18.73 4.80 4.42
N ALA A 250 -18.90 3.49 4.31
CA ALA A 250 -17.82 2.56 4.00
C ALA A 250 -17.12 2.82 2.66
N PRO A 251 -17.77 3.26 1.56
CA PRO A 251 -17.07 3.59 0.32
C PRO A 251 -15.98 4.66 0.49
N GLN A 252 -16.21 5.62 1.40
CA GLN A 252 -15.23 6.68 1.68
C GLN A 252 -14.04 6.15 2.48
N VAL A 253 -14.28 5.18 3.36
CA VAL A 253 -13.22 4.54 4.17
C VAL A 253 -12.34 3.62 3.31
N VAL A 254 -12.96 2.88 2.38
CA VAL A 254 -12.26 1.92 1.49
C VAL A 254 -11.50 2.62 0.35
N ALA A 255 -12.03 3.74 -0.14
CA ALA A 255 -11.38 4.48 -1.22
C ALA A 255 -10.09 5.12 -0.73
N VAL A 256 -8.98 4.86 -1.45
CA VAL A 256 -7.74 5.61 -1.21
C VAL A 256 -7.86 7.02 -1.75
N ARG A 257 -7.29 7.98 -1.03
CA ARG A 257 -7.21 9.38 -1.49
C ARG A 257 -6.29 9.48 -2.70
N ARG A 258 -6.60 10.43 -3.58
CA ARG A 258 -5.88 10.62 -4.85
C ARG A 258 -5.48 12.08 -5.09
N ASP A 259 -5.63 12.91 -4.08
CA ASP A 259 -5.57 14.37 -4.16
C ASP A 259 -4.82 15.03 -2.99
N LEU A 260 -3.93 14.26 -2.33
CA LEU A 260 -3.10 14.81 -1.26
C LEU A 260 -2.15 15.87 -1.81
N ASP A 261 -1.98 16.96 -1.07
CA ASP A 261 -0.88 17.89 -1.30
C ASP A 261 0.40 17.32 -0.66
N LEU A 262 1.22 16.66 -1.48
CA LEU A 262 2.46 16.04 -1.00
C LEU A 262 3.64 17.01 -0.98
N GLY A 263 3.49 18.24 -1.48
CA GLY A 263 4.55 19.24 -1.56
C GLY A 263 5.74 18.83 -2.44
N ILE A 264 5.61 17.77 -3.25
CA ILE A 264 6.66 17.20 -4.11
C ILE A 264 6.13 16.96 -5.52
N GLY A 265 7.01 17.01 -6.51
CA GLY A 265 6.71 16.70 -7.89
C GLY A 265 7.48 15.48 -8.42
N ALA A 266 7.14 15.03 -9.62
CA ALA A 266 7.80 13.87 -10.23
C ALA A 266 9.33 14.04 -10.32
N ALA A 267 9.82 15.27 -10.51
CA ALA A 267 11.25 15.54 -10.58
C ALA A 267 12.01 15.21 -9.28
N ASP A 268 11.34 15.31 -8.12
CA ASP A 268 11.93 15.02 -6.80
C ASP A 268 12.07 13.51 -6.54
N LEU A 269 11.40 12.70 -7.36
CA LEU A 269 11.28 11.25 -7.21
C LEU A 269 12.18 10.48 -8.20
N VAL A 270 12.90 11.20 -9.06
CA VAL A 270 13.81 10.60 -10.03
C VAL A 270 14.98 9.93 -9.31
N ILE A 271 15.26 8.69 -9.68
CA ILE A 271 16.49 8.01 -9.25
C ILE A 271 17.66 8.71 -9.93
N PRO A 272 18.60 9.32 -9.17
CA PRO A 272 19.75 9.99 -9.78
C PRO A 272 20.57 9.02 -10.63
N GLY A 273 20.68 9.28 -11.93
CA GLY A 273 21.39 8.44 -12.89
C GLY A 273 22.57 9.15 -13.56
N GLY A 274 23.69 8.47 -13.70
CA GLY A 274 24.73 8.75 -14.67
C GLY A 274 25.63 9.96 -14.40
N ASP A 275 25.51 11.00 -15.19
CA ASP A 275 26.51 12.08 -15.31
C ASP A 275 26.20 13.35 -14.51
N ASP A 276 25.09 13.42 -13.79
CA ASP A 276 24.68 14.58 -13.02
C ASP A 276 25.28 14.61 -11.60
N ASP A 277 25.44 15.83 -11.04
CA ASP A 277 25.99 16.15 -9.71
C ASP A 277 25.20 15.48 -8.54
N HIS A 278 24.15 14.72 -8.85
CA HIS A 278 23.21 14.06 -7.94
C HIS A 278 23.42 12.54 -7.92
N ARG A 279 24.67 12.10 -7.65
CA ARG A 279 24.99 10.67 -7.56
C ARG A 279 24.46 10.03 -6.28
N LEU A 280 23.98 8.77 -6.41
CA LEU A 280 23.76 7.92 -5.24
C LEU A 280 25.12 7.43 -4.69
N PRO A 281 25.30 7.34 -3.36
CA PRO A 281 24.35 7.74 -2.32
C PRO A 281 24.34 9.26 -2.09
N ARG A 282 23.21 9.79 -1.63
CA ARG A 282 23.04 11.24 -1.38
C ARG A 282 23.90 11.74 -0.22
N ALA A 283 24.10 10.90 0.80
CA ALA A 283 24.91 11.20 1.98
C ALA A 283 25.96 10.11 2.24
N PRO A 284 27.08 10.07 1.48
CA PRO A 284 28.06 8.97 1.54
C PRO A 284 28.68 8.74 2.92
N GLN A 285 28.95 9.80 3.69
CA GLN A 285 29.53 9.68 5.03
C GLN A 285 28.52 9.04 6.01
N SER A 286 27.30 9.59 6.08
CA SER A 286 26.22 9.06 6.93
C SER A 286 25.90 7.60 6.56
N LEU A 287 25.87 7.29 5.26
CA LEU A 287 25.65 5.91 4.81
C LEU A 287 26.76 4.98 5.27
N THR A 288 28.03 5.41 5.21
CA THR A 288 29.18 4.62 5.68
C THR A 288 29.07 4.33 7.18
N GLU A 289 28.70 5.32 8.00
CA GLU A 289 28.49 5.15 9.44
C GLU A 289 27.34 4.19 9.73
N LEU A 290 26.20 4.33 9.02
CA LEU A 290 25.05 3.43 9.16
C LEU A 290 25.42 1.98 8.76
N VAL A 291 26.13 1.81 7.66
CA VAL A 291 26.61 0.49 7.20
C VAL A 291 27.49 -0.19 8.22
N GLN A 292 28.46 0.54 8.81
CA GLN A 292 29.36 0.02 9.83
C GLN A 292 28.61 -0.33 11.12
N ARG A 293 27.76 0.59 11.57
CA ARG A 293 26.99 0.42 12.81
C ARG A 293 26.04 -0.78 12.75
N TRP A 294 25.31 -0.92 11.64
CA TRP A 294 24.24 -1.90 11.49
C TRP A 294 24.64 -3.18 10.73
N GLY A 295 25.86 -3.25 10.21
CA GLY A 295 26.34 -4.44 9.50
C GLY A 295 25.58 -4.75 8.20
N ILE A 296 25.05 -3.73 7.51
CA ILE A 296 24.14 -3.86 6.35
C ILE A 296 24.83 -3.66 5.00
N GLY A 297 26.17 -3.65 4.94
CA GLY A 297 26.95 -3.28 3.75
C GLY A 297 26.56 -4.05 2.49
N GLY A 298 26.44 -5.36 2.57
CA GLY A 298 26.09 -6.17 1.39
C GLY A 298 24.70 -5.87 0.81
N SER A 299 23.71 -5.49 1.65
CA SER A 299 22.38 -5.08 1.15
C SER A 299 22.43 -3.69 0.52
N VAL A 300 23.16 -2.76 1.12
CA VAL A 300 23.39 -1.41 0.57
C VAL A 300 24.11 -1.48 -0.79
N GLU A 301 25.16 -2.28 -0.91
CA GLU A 301 25.87 -2.48 -2.18
C GLU A 301 24.95 -3.01 -3.29
N ARG A 302 24.06 -3.95 -2.97
CA ARG A 302 23.07 -4.46 -3.94
C ARG A 302 22.08 -3.39 -4.39
N VAL A 303 21.58 -2.55 -3.46
CA VAL A 303 20.71 -1.42 -3.82
C VAL A 303 21.43 -0.45 -4.75
N LEU A 304 22.62 0.01 -4.36
CA LEU A 304 23.40 0.93 -5.19
C LEU A 304 23.68 0.34 -6.59
N ALA A 305 24.10 -0.92 -6.66
CA ALA A 305 24.33 -1.60 -7.93
C ALA A 305 23.05 -1.73 -8.79
N ALA A 306 21.86 -1.84 -8.19
CA ALA A 306 20.60 -1.92 -8.90
C ALA A 306 20.12 -0.54 -9.41
N LEU A 307 20.36 0.53 -8.63
CA LEU A 307 19.91 1.88 -8.96
C LEU A 307 20.86 2.66 -9.88
N THR A 308 22.13 2.29 -9.96
CA THR A 308 23.15 3.00 -10.78
C THR A 308 23.39 2.38 -12.16
N ARG A 309 22.52 1.52 -12.65
CA ARG A 309 22.64 0.81 -13.94
C ARG A 309 21.95 1.51 -15.10
#